data_dbc5da0b4fd5dd61411729d445e71fe7
#
_entry.id   dbc5da0b4fd5dd61411729d445e71fe7
#
_cell.length_a   1.000
_cell.length_b   1.000
_cell.length_c   1.000
_cell.angle_alpha   90.00
_cell.angle_beta   90.00
_cell.angle_gamma   90.00
#
_symmetry.space_group_name_H-M   'P 1'
#
loop_
_entity.id
_entity.type
_entity.pdbx_description
1 polymer ?
#
loop_
_entity_poly.entity_id
_entity_poly.type
_entity_poly.pdbx_seq_one_letter_code
_entity_poly.pdbx_strand_id
1 'polypeptide(L)'
;FAIFYKFWQTYTMPINSRNKGASFERDIAKILNNFFSENNIDFKTKRNLDQYQEKDLCDLDIPFHAVECKFYKEGEWLKQVWWNQVCSSSNGRIPALIFKFNRRPIRVCIPLYAMNLDWPQEDDKICVMSIEDWLDVLKKNWRNYDSYFKT
;
A
#
# COMPACT_ATOMS: atom_id res chain seq x y z
N PHE A 1 -19.38 -31.91 2.75
CA PHE A 1 -19.33 -31.43 1.36
C PHE A 1 -18.90 -29.95 1.28
N ALA A 2 -19.52 -29.08 2.06
CA ALA A 2 -19.16 -27.66 2.11
C ALA A 2 -17.76 -27.43 2.70
N ILE A 3 -17.35 -28.26 3.66
CA ILE A 3 -16.00 -28.19 4.27
C ILE A 3 -14.93 -28.63 3.25
N PHE A 4 -15.21 -29.68 2.46
CA PHE A 4 -14.32 -30.16 1.40
C PHE A 4 -14.16 -29.14 0.28
N TYR A 5 -15.25 -28.48 -0.10
CA TYR A 5 -15.25 -27.44 -1.13
C TYR A 5 -14.43 -26.23 -0.69
N LYS A 6 -14.60 -25.79 0.55
CA LYS A 6 -13.79 -24.71 1.14
C LYS A 6 -12.31 -25.06 1.21
N PHE A 7 -12.00 -26.34 1.55
CA PHE A 7 -10.62 -26.81 1.61
C PHE A 7 -9.96 -26.79 0.21
N TRP A 8 -10.69 -27.24 -0.81
CA TRP A 8 -10.20 -27.21 -2.18
C TRP A 8 -10.01 -25.79 -2.70
N GLN A 9 -10.95 -24.89 -2.43
CA GLN A 9 -10.79 -23.48 -2.78
C GLN A 9 -9.59 -22.86 -2.07
N THR A 10 -9.40 -23.15 -0.80
CA THR A 10 -8.26 -22.64 -0.02
C THR A 10 -6.95 -23.22 -0.54
N TYR A 11 -6.94 -24.45 -1.05
CA TYR A 11 -5.75 -25.10 -1.59
C TYR A 11 -5.39 -24.61 -3.00
N THR A 12 -6.38 -24.32 -3.84
CA THR A 12 -6.15 -23.86 -5.23
C THR A 12 -5.99 -22.34 -5.35
N MET A 13 -6.53 -21.56 -4.41
CA MET A 13 -6.45 -20.10 -4.39
C MET A 13 -5.04 -19.52 -4.21
N PRO A 14 -4.04 -20.16 -3.54
CA PRO A 14 -2.75 -19.52 -3.31
C PRO A 14 -2.01 -19.11 -4.58
N ILE A 15 -2.09 -19.88 -5.67
CA ILE A 15 -1.38 -19.59 -6.93
C ILE A 15 -2.04 -18.41 -7.65
N ASN A 16 -3.37 -18.41 -7.78
CA ASN A 16 -4.12 -17.33 -8.41
C ASN A 16 -4.04 -16.04 -7.58
N SER A 17 -4.09 -16.17 -6.25
CA SER A 17 -3.93 -15.04 -5.33
C SER A 17 -2.53 -14.43 -5.42
N ARG A 18 -1.48 -15.25 -5.53
CA ARG A 18 -0.10 -14.77 -5.70
C ARG A 18 0.08 -14.01 -7.00
N ASN A 19 -0.41 -14.56 -8.12
CA ASN A 19 -0.32 -13.92 -9.43
C ASN A 19 -1.11 -12.62 -9.46
N LYS A 20 -2.30 -12.60 -8.86
CA LYS A 20 -3.15 -11.43 -8.74
C LYS A 20 -2.48 -10.35 -7.88
N GLY A 21 -1.91 -10.72 -6.74
CA GLY A 21 -1.16 -9.83 -5.87
C GLY A 21 0.05 -9.25 -6.57
N ALA A 22 0.85 -10.10 -7.22
CA ALA A 22 2.03 -9.68 -7.98
C ALA A 22 1.69 -8.74 -9.13
N SER A 23 0.61 -9.02 -9.85
CA SER A 23 0.13 -8.15 -10.93
C SER A 23 -0.33 -6.80 -10.39
N PHE A 24 -1.06 -6.78 -9.28
CA PHE A 24 -1.51 -5.55 -8.64
C PHE A 24 -0.34 -4.70 -8.17
N GLU A 25 0.64 -5.30 -7.52
CA GLU A 25 1.86 -4.60 -7.08
C GLU A 25 2.58 -3.96 -8.26
N ARG A 26 2.69 -4.66 -9.39
CA ARG A 26 3.30 -4.10 -10.62
C ARG A 26 2.49 -2.93 -11.18
N ASP A 27 1.17 -3.02 -11.17
CA ASP A 27 0.30 -1.95 -11.63
C ASP A 27 0.46 -0.70 -10.75
N ILE A 28 0.51 -0.87 -9.43
CA ILE A 28 0.74 0.23 -8.49
C ILE A 28 2.13 0.83 -8.68
N ALA A 29 3.15 -0.01 -8.85
CA ALA A 29 4.52 0.49 -9.13
C ALA A 29 4.55 1.34 -10.40
N LYS A 30 3.83 0.93 -11.44
CA LYS A 30 3.71 1.70 -12.69
C LYS A 30 3.02 3.04 -12.48
N ILE A 31 1.93 3.06 -11.73
CA ILE A 31 1.21 4.31 -11.40
C ILE A 31 2.14 5.27 -10.64
N LEU A 32 2.86 4.76 -9.65
CA LEU A 32 3.78 5.58 -8.85
C LEU A 32 4.96 6.08 -9.68
N ASN A 33 5.53 5.25 -10.54
CA ASN A 33 6.64 5.66 -11.41
C ASN A 33 6.21 6.73 -12.41
N ASN A 34 5.00 6.65 -12.94
CA ASN A 34 4.43 7.70 -13.78
C ASN A 34 4.28 9.01 -12.99
N PHE A 35 3.78 8.94 -11.75
CA PHE A 35 3.66 10.09 -10.86
C PHE A 35 5.03 10.73 -10.60
N PHE A 36 6.06 9.94 -10.30
CA PHE A 36 7.41 10.45 -10.06
C PHE A 36 7.95 11.16 -11.30
N SER A 37 7.81 10.56 -12.47
CA SER A 37 8.24 11.14 -13.74
C SER A 37 7.52 12.46 -14.04
N GLU A 38 6.21 12.52 -13.87
CA GLU A 38 5.40 13.72 -14.12
C GLU A 38 5.71 14.86 -13.16
N ASN A 39 6.20 14.56 -11.96
CA ASN A 39 6.50 15.54 -10.92
C ASN A 39 7.99 15.81 -10.75
N ASN A 40 8.83 15.36 -11.69
CA ASN A 40 10.28 15.54 -11.68
C ASN A 40 10.94 14.99 -10.40
N ILE A 41 10.42 13.88 -9.90
CA ILE A 41 10.99 13.15 -8.77
C ILE A 41 11.90 12.06 -9.33
N ASP A 42 13.21 12.15 -9.05
CA ASP A 42 14.18 11.17 -9.52
C ASP A 42 14.17 9.93 -8.62
N PHE A 43 13.17 9.12 -8.83
CA PHE A 43 13.01 7.85 -8.12
C PHE A 43 12.21 6.87 -8.98
N LYS A 44 12.54 5.60 -8.86
CA LYS A 44 11.82 4.51 -9.51
C LYS A 44 11.60 3.37 -8.52
N THR A 45 10.34 3.02 -8.28
CA THR A 45 9.99 1.91 -7.42
C THR A 45 9.79 0.62 -8.22
N LYS A 46 9.95 -0.50 -7.55
CA LYS A 46 9.66 -1.85 -8.06
C LYS A 46 9.18 -2.72 -6.92
N ARG A 47 8.57 -3.86 -7.26
CA ARG A 47 8.16 -4.84 -6.26
C ARG A 47 9.35 -5.29 -5.42
N ASN A 48 9.12 -5.38 -4.12
CA ASN A 48 10.12 -5.86 -3.18
C ASN A 48 10.06 -7.40 -3.14
N LEU A 49 10.90 -8.05 -3.92
CA LEU A 49 10.90 -9.52 -4.04
C LEU A 49 11.42 -10.23 -2.79
N ASP A 50 12.23 -9.53 -1.98
CA ASP A 50 12.84 -10.08 -0.77
C ASP A 50 11.85 -10.21 0.40
N GLN A 51 10.63 -9.67 0.27
CA GLN A 51 9.59 -9.77 1.29
C GLN A 51 9.24 -11.22 1.67
N TYR A 52 9.48 -12.17 0.78
CA TYR A 52 9.26 -13.59 1.05
C TYR A 52 10.34 -14.20 1.96
N GLN A 53 11.50 -13.57 2.04
CA GLN A 53 12.63 -14.00 2.86
C GLN A 53 12.71 -13.23 4.18
N GLU A 54 12.29 -11.96 4.18
CA GLU A 54 12.30 -11.08 5.36
C GLU A 54 10.87 -10.62 5.66
N LYS A 55 10.38 -10.94 6.85
CA LYS A 55 8.99 -10.69 7.26
C LYS A 55 8.63 -9.22 7.43
N ASP A 56 9.63 -8.33 7.54
CA ASP A 56 9.44 -6.92 7.88
C ASP A 56 9.53 -5.98 6.68
N LEU A 57 9.53 -6.54 5.46
CA LEU A 57 9.56 -5.74 4.24
C LEU A 57 8.15 -5.51 3.70
N CYS A 58 7.87 -4.27 3.33
CA CYS A 58 6.64 -3.92 2.63
C CYS A 58 6.70 -4.32 1.14
N ASP A 59 5.58 -4.29 0.45
CA ASP A 59 5.50 -4.70 -0.96
C ASP A 59 6.25 -3.74 -1.89
N LEU A 60 6.16 -2.43 -1.64
CA LEU A 60 6.84 -1.39 -2.41
C LEU A 60 7.46 -0.37 -1.47
N ASP A 61 8.69 0.02 -1.78
CA ASP A 61 9.36 1.13 -1.12
C ASP A 61 9.30 2.37 -2.03
N ILE A 62 8.81 3.48 -1.48
CA ILE A 62 8.90 4.78 -2.13
C ILE A 62 9.48 5.77 -1.12
N PRO A 63 9.98 6.95 -1.56
CA PRO A 63 10.49 7.93 -0.61
C PRO A 63 9.49 8.24 0.49
N PHE A 64 9.95 8.20 1.75
CA PHE A 64 9.19 8.52 2.98
C PHE A 64 8.06 7.57 3.34
N HIS A 65 7.76 6.56 2.52
CA HIS A 65 6.60 5.69 2.69
C HIS A 65 6.96 4.21 2.63
N ALA A 66 6.18 3.41 3.35
CA ALA A 66 6.13 1.97 3.21
C ALA A 66 4.76 1.61 2.62
N VAL A 67 4.73 0.94 1.48
CA VAL A 67 3.50 0.66 0.74
C VAL A 67 3.20 -0.83 0.77
N GLU A 68 2.00 -1.17 1.22
CA GLU A 68 1.46 -2.53 1.20
C GLU A 68 0.28 -2.59 0.23
N CYS A 69 0.21 -3.64 -0.57
CA CYS A 69 -0.83 -3.82 -1.58
C CYS A 69 -1.67 -5.06 -1.27
N LYS A 70 -3.00 -4.91 -1.32
CA LYS A 70 -3.94 -6.00 -1.08
C LYS A 70 -5.01 -6.02 -2.18
N PHE A 71 -5.09 -7.13 -2.91
CA PHE A 71 -6.12 -7.35 -3.92
C PHE A 71 -6.85 -8.66 -3.63
N TYR A 72 -8.15 -8.55 -3.33
CA TYR A 72 -9.01 -9.69 -3.03
C TYR A 72 -10.23 -9.73 -3.95
N LYS A 73 -10.73 -10.94 -4.17
CA LYS A 73 -11.91 -11.15 -5.01
C LYS A 73 -13.16 -10.53 -4.39
N GLU A 74 -13.36 -10.75 -3.09
CA GLU A 74 -14.55 -10.35 -2.37
C GLU A 74 -14.20 -9.51 -1.14
N GLY A 75 -15.05 -8.54 -0.84
CA GLY A 75 -14.94 -7.66 0.29
C GLY A 75 -15.42 -6.26 -0.06
N GLU A 76 -15.54 -5.42 0.95
CA GLU A 76 -15.99 -4.04 0.80
C GLU A 76 -15.02 -3.03 1.40
N TRP A 77 -14.29 -3.45 2.42
CA TRP A 77 -13.45 -2.54 3.19
C TRP A 77 -12.15 -3.20 3.64
N LEU A 78 -11.18 -2.37 3.99
CA LEU A 78 -9.90 -2.83 4.51
C LEU A 78 -10.09 -3.62 5.81
N LYS A 79 -9.19 -4.56 6.06
CA LYS A 79 -9.15 -5.31 7.33
C LYS A 79 -8.12 -4.69 8.25
N GLN A 80 -8.42 -4.65 9.54
CA GLN A 80 -7.52 -4.12 10.55
C GLN A 80 -6.14 -4.81 10.53
N VAL A 81 -6.13 -6.13 10.27
CA VAL A 81 -4.88 -6.89 10.20
C VAL A 81 -3.98 -6.40 9.06
N TRP A 82 -4.53 -5.94 7.95
CA TRP A 82 -3.72 -5.37 6.86
C TRP A 82 -3.07 -4.06 7.26
N TRP A 83 -3.85 -3.21 7.92
CA TRP A 83 -3.34 -1.92 8.41
C TRP A 83 -2.25 -2.12 9.46
N ASN A 84 -2.47 -3.03 10.40
CA ASN A 84 -1.47 -3.38 11.41
C ASN A 84 -0.18 -3.90 10.76
N GLN A 85 -0.29 -4.68 9.70
CA GLN A 85 0.86 -5.23 8.96
C GLN A 85 1.72 -4.12 8.36
N VAL A 86 1.11 -3.17 7.65
CA VAL A 86 1.88 -2.08 7.03
C VAL A 86 2.48 -1.15 8.08
N CYS A 87 1.76 -0.86 9.16
CA CYS A 87 2.31 -0.05 10.26
C CYS A 87 3.53 -0.73 10.88
N SER A 88 3.48 -2.05 11.10
CA SER A 88 4.60 -2.82 11.66
C SER A 88 5.83 -2.80 10.76
N SER A 89 5.65 -2.79 9.44
CA SER A 89 6.74 -2.83 8.46
C SER A 89 7.19 -1.44 8.00
N SER A 90 6.61 -0.37 8.54
CA SER A 90 6.91 0.99 8.07
C SER A 90 8.29 1.51 8.47
N ASN A 91 8.84 1.05 9.59
CA ASN A 91 10.18 1.43 10.07
C ASN A 91 10.39 2.96 10.15
N GLY A 92 9.44 3.67 10.75
CA GLY A 92 9.49 5.12 10.89
C GLY A 92 9.03 5.90 9.65
N ARG A 93 8.74 5.22 8.56
CA ARG A 93 8.16 5.83 7.35
C ARG A 93 6.64 5.93 7.47
N ILE A 94 6.03 6.69 6.57
CA ILE A 94 4.56 6.80 6.52
C ILE A 94 3.99 5.51 5.94
N PRO A 95 3.13 4.79 6.67
CA PRO A 95 2.46 3.61 6.10
C PRO A 95 1.40 4.02 5.07
N ALA A 96 1.31 3.26 3.99
CA ALA A 96 0.25 3.41 3.00
C ALA A 96 -0.25 2.03 2.59
N LEU A 97 -1.53 1.78 2.80
CA LEU A 97 -2.18 0.53 2.41
C LEU A 97 -3.02 0.78 1.16
N ILE A 98 -2.63 0.16 0.06
CA ILE A 98 -3.36 0.25 -1.20
C ILE A 98 -4.15 -1.05 -1.38
N PHE A 99 -5.47 -0.92 -1.48
CA PHE A 99 -6.31 -2.12 -1.55
C PHE A 99 -7.38 -2.00 -2.63
N LYS A 100 -7.76 -3.16 -3.14
CA LYS A 100 -8.78 -3.29 -4.18
C LYS A 100 -9.52 -4.60 -4.03
N PHE A 101 -10.81 -4.59 -4.35
CA PHE A 101 -11.62 -5.78 -4.56
C PHE A 101 -12.04 -5.87 -6.02
N ASN A 102 -12.42 -7.06 -6.51
CA ASN A 102 -12.87 -7.23 -7.88
C ASN A 102 -13.97 -6.23 -8.24
N ARG A 103 -13.82 -5.57 -9.38
CA ARG A 103 -14.79 -4.60 -9.91
C ARG A 103 -15.00 -3.37 -9.02
N ARG A 104 -14.11 -3.14 -8.06
CA ARG A 104 -14.13 -1.96 -7.19
C ARG A 104 -12.93 -1.08 -7.49
N PRO A 105 -13.03 0.22 -7.23
CA PRO A 105 -11.90 1.13 -7.45
C PRO A 105 -10.78 0.87 -6.45
N ILE A 106 -9.56 1.28 -6.84
CA ILE A 106 -8.39 1.26 -5.95
C ILE A 106 -8.57 2.33 -4.88
N ARG A 107 -8.37 1.93 -3.62
CA ARG A 107 -8.40 2.84 -2.47
C ARG A 107 -7.07 2.81 -1.74
N VAL A 108 -6.76 3.92 -1.07
CA VAL A 108 -5.54 4.08 -0.29
C VAL A 108 -5.90 4.51 1.12
N CYS A 109 -5.37 3.79 2.10
CA CYS A 109 -5.46 4.15 3.51
C CYS A 109 -4.12 4.69 3.97
N ILE A 110 -4.12 5.88 4.55
CA ILE A 110 -2.95 6.54 5.12
C ILE A 110 -3.30 7.01 6.55
N PRO A 111 -2.30 7.20 7.41
CA PRO A 111 -2.57 7.82 8.69
C PRO A 111 -2.94 9.30 8.49
N LEU A 112 -3.77 9.81 9.37
CA LEU A 112 -4.24 11.20 9.29
C LEU A 112 -3.08 12.19 9.30
N TYR A 113 -2.01 11.92 10.08
CA TYR A 113 -0.84 12.80 10.15
C TYR A 113 -0.09 12.92 8.81
N ALA A 114 -0.29 12.01 7.87
CA ALA A 114 0.29 12.13 6.53
C ALA A 114 -0.24 13.35 5.76
N MET A 115 -1.41 13.87 6.16
CA MET A 115 -1.99 15.08 5.61
C MET A 115 -1.35 16.36 6.18
N ASN A 116 -0.82 16.27 7.39
CA ASN A 116 -0.17 17.39 8.07
C ASN A 116 0.80 16.83 9.13
N LEU A 117 2.09 16.92 8.87
CA LEU A 117 3.13 16.35 9.73
C LEU A 117 3.27 17.04 11.10
N ASP A 118 2.61 18.20 11.31
CA ASP A 118 2.54 18.85 12.61
C ASP A 118 1.56 18.16 13.54
N TRP A 119 0.70 17.31 13.02
CA TRP A 119 -0.24 16.53 13.83
C TRP A 119 0.48 15.34 14.50
N PRO A 120 -0.03 14.88 15.67
CA PRO A 120 0.55 13.73 16.34
C PRO A 120 0.57 12.48 15.45
N GLN A 121 1.69 11.75 15.47
CA GLN A 121 1.87 10.52 14.71
C GLN A 121 1.12 9.37 15.37
N GLU A 122 -0.16 9.24 15.08
CA GLU A 122 -1.06 8.22 15.58
C GLU A 122 -1.53 7.33 14.43
N ASP A 123 -1.14 6.06 14.44
CA ASP A 123 -1.47 5.11 13.36
C ASP A 123 -2.93 4.64 13.40
N ASP A 124 -3.62 4.82 14.51
CA ASP A 124 -5.03 4.47 14.67
C ASP A 124 -6.00 5.49 14.05
N LYS A 125 -5.51 6.67 13.71
CA LYS A 125 -6.29 7.71 13.01
C LYS A 125 -5.96 7.67 11.54
N ILE A 126 -6.91 7.19 10.75
CA ILE A 126 -6.71 6.90 9.32
C ILE A 126 -7.60 7.74 8.42
N CYS A 127 -7.17 7.86 7.18
CA CYS A 127 -7.88 8.50 6.10
C CYS A 127 -7.89 7.55 4.90
N VAL A 128 -9.06 7.30 4.31
CA VAL A 128 -9.18 6.42 3.14
C VAL A 128 -9.69 7.24 1.96
N MET A 129 -9.03 7.11 0.81
CA MET A 129 -9.31 7.91 -0.36
C MET A 129 -9.08 7.11 -1.64
N SER A 130 -9.44 7.68 -2.79
CA SER A 130 -9.06 7.12 -4.09
C SER A 130 -7.55 7.21 -4.29
N ILE A 131 -7.01 6.41 -5.21
CA ILE A 131 -5.58 6.51 -5.53
C ILE A 131 -5.25 7.87 -6.17
N GLU A 132 -6.16 8.42 -6.94
CA GLU A 132 -5.99 9.74 -7.56
C GLU A 132 -5.86 10.83 -6.49
N ASP A 133 -6.71 10.79 -5.47
CA ASP A 133 -6.64 11.74 -4.35
C ASP A 133 -5.34 11.57 -3.55
N TRP A 134 -4.90 10.33 -3.36
CA TRP A 134 -3.63 10.08 -2.68
C TRP A 134 -2.44 10.66 -3.45
N LEU A 135 -2.42 10.52 -4.77
CA LEU A 135 -1.37 11.13 -5.60
C LEU A 135 -1.37 12.65 -5.46
N ASP A 136 -2.55 13.28 -5.34
CA ASP A 136 -2.65 14.71 -5.04
C ASP A 136 -2.10 15.06 -3.66
N VAL A 137 -2.37 14.24 -2.65
CA VAL A 137 -1.81 14.40 -1.30
C VAL A 137 -0.28 14.32 -1.36
N LEU A 138 0.27 13.32 -2.05
CA LEU A 138 1.72 13.18 -2.23
C LEU A 138 2.31 14.43 -2.88
N LYS A 139 1.70 14.92 -3.94
CA LYS A 139 2.16 16.11 -4.67
C LYS A 139 2.18 17.35 -3.78
N LYS A 140 1.09 17.57 -3.03
CA LYS A 140 0.95 18.76 -2.15
C LYS A 140 1.91 18.73 -0.96
N ASN A 141 2.26 17.54 -0.47
CA ASN A 141 3.04 17.38 0.75
C ASN A 141 4.49 16.95 0.50
N TRP A 142 4.90 16.74 -0.74
CA TRP A 142 6.20 16.13 -1.05
C TRP A 142 7.37 16.91 -0.45
N ARG A 143 7.35 18.23 -0.55
CA ARG A 143 8.41 19.09 0.04
C ARG A 143 8.42 19.00 1.56
N ASN A 144 7.25 18.91 2.18
CA ASN A 144 7.13 18.79 3.63
C ASN A 144 7.68 17.44 4.10
N TYR A 145 7.37 16.35 3.37
CA TYR A 145 7.93 15.03 3.63
C TYR A 145 9.45 15.04 3.50
N ASP A 146 9.96 15.63 2.42
CA ASP A 146 11.39 15.71 2.16
C ASP A 146 12.11 16.49 3.28
N SER A 147 11.58 17.61 3.70
CA SER A 147 12.13 18.39 4.82
C SER A 147 12.07 17.65 6.14
N TYR A 148 10.96 17.00 6.43
CA TYR A 148 10.74 16.27 7.69
C TYR A 148 11.69 15.08 7.82
N PHE A 149 11.84 14.28 6.77
CA PHE A 149 12.64 13.04 6.82
C PHE A 149 14.14 13.27 6.58
N LYS A 150 14.57 14.44 6.13
CA LYS A 150 15.99 14.80 6.02
C LYS A 150 16.62 15.27 7.33
N THR A 151 15.80 15.66 8.28
CA THR A 151 16.27 16.01 9.61
C THR A 151 16.29 14.81 10.52
#